data_c74d098ccf4b5cb6eb2fb19db4d43a1a
#
_entry.id   c74d098ccf4b5cb6eb2fb19db4d43a1a
#
_cell.length_a   1.000
_cell.length_b   1.000
_cell.length_c   1.000
_cell.angle_alpha   90.00
_cell.angle_beta   90.00
_cell.angle_gamma   90.00
#
_symmetry.space_group_name_H-M   'P 1'
#
loop_
_entity.id
_entity.type
_entity.pdbx_description
1 polymer ?
#
loop_
_entity_poly.entity_id
_entity_poly.type
_entity_poly.pdbx_seq_one_letter_code
_entity_poly.pdbx_strand_id
1 'polypeptide(L)'
;MNRLLILLIPTLFFNSYGQNLNLKDISPFPIGTSVRIKAFLKDKQLVNLQKRHFNSITSGNDMKMYEIIKTEGNYYWDRIDTIINYARDNNQRMFGHNLIWHFSTPNWVRKKARKDPAWLDKFLKEYITTYVSRYKDIVDGWDVVNEAFEASGGEYRKESIWYEIMGKEYIEKAFRYAHEVDPDAILFYNDFNIERDTLKLNSVLEMVSDFKKRGVPISGIGFQMHIRMDIPNEVIAHTLKKAAETGLQIHLSETDIIFNIHDDNKGGGVERYKELTEEMKLAQAEKYRDLALMYREIVPKEQQYGITFWGFNDRDTWIRRFFNMNDWPCL
;
A
#
# COMPACT_ATOMS: atom_id res chain seq x y z
N MET A 1 1.81 -51.96 -54.85
CA MET A 1 1.63 -50.52 -54.96
C MET A 1 1.30 -49.99 -53.54
N ASN A 2 2.32 -49.64 -52.79
CA ASN A 2 2.13 -49.08 -51.44
C ASN A 2 2.06 -47.56 -51.56
N ARG A 3 0.91 -46.96 -51.19
CA ARG A 3 0.76 -45.52 -51.08
C ARG A 3 1.17 -45.10 -49.67
N LEU A 4 2.28 -44.35 -49.55
CA LEU A 4 2.74 -43.71 -48.36
C LEU A 4 1.87 -42.47 -48.11
N LEU A 5 1.07 -42.47 -47.05
CA LEU A 5 0.32 -41.26 -46.58
C LEU A 5 1.28 -40.44 -45.74
N ILE A 6 1.71 -39.29 -46.27
CA ILE A 6 2.47 -38.29 -45.52
C ILE A 6 1.46 -37.44 -44.77
N LEU A 7 1.38 -37.63 -43.44
CA LEU A 7 0.65 -36.72 -42.54
C LEU A 7 1.49 -35.47 -42.35
N LEU A 8 1.08 -34.37 -42.99
CA LEU A 8 1.56 -33.03 -42.66
C LEU A 8 0.93 -32.59 -41.34
N ILE A 9 1.71 -32.59 -40.26
CA ILE A 9 1.36 -31.96 -39.00
C ILE A 9 1.61 -30.48 -39.18
N PRO A 10 0.59 -29.61 -39.09
CA PRO A 10 0.82 -28.16 -39.10
C PRO A 10 1.50 -27.81 -37.77
N THR A 11 2.75 -27.41 -37.81
CA THR A 11 3.44 -26.75 -36.73
C THR A 11 2.76 -25.42 -36.50
N LEU A 12 1.85 -25.34 -35.52
CA LEU A 12 1.32 -24.13 -35.00
C LEU A 12 2.46 -23.34 -34.34
N PHE A 13 3.01 -22.39 -35.05
CA PHE A 13 3.85 -21.36 -34.46
C PHE A 13 2.96 -20.54 -33.51
N PHE A 14 3.02 -20.86 -32.22
CA PHE A 14 2.59 -19.94 -31.18
C PHE A 14 3.54 -18.74 -31.21
N ASN A 15 3.19 -17.72 -31.95
CA ASN A 15 3.80 -16.42 -31.79
C ASN A 15 3.55 -15.99 -30.35
N SER A 16 4.59 -15.95 -29.53
CA SER A 16 4.54 -15.39 -28.18
C SER A 16 4.34 -13.86 -28.26
N TYR A 17 3.10 -13.44 -28.40
CA TYR A 17 2.73 -12.01 -28.32
C TYR A 17 2.87 -11.43 -26.90
N GLY A 18 3.38 -12.22 -25.92
CA GLY A 18 3.49 -11.80 -24.53
C GLY A 18 4.65 -10.86 -24.19
N GLN A 19 5.62 -10.65 -25.07
CA GLN A 19 6.86 -9.95 -24.69
C GLN A 19 6.81 -8.41 -24.77
N ASN A 20 5.71 -7.78 -25.22
CA ASN A 20 5.62 -6.33 -25.39
C ASN A 20 4.44 -5.64 -24.67
N LEU A 21 3.66 -6.36 -23.86
CA LEU A 21 2.56 -5.75 -23.12
C LEU A 21 3.06 -5.11 -21.84
N ASN A 22 2.66 -3.85 -21.57
CA ASN A 22 2.95 -3.18 -20.32
C ASN A 22 1.77 -3.34 -19.38
N LEU A 23 2.00 -3.56 -18.09
CA LEU A 23 0.94 -3.76 -17.11
C LEU A 23 -0.06 -2.60 -17.09
N LYS A 24 0.42 -1.38 -17.09
CA LYS A 24 -0.41 -0.16 -17.08
C LYS A 24 -1.31 0.01 -18.29
N ASP A 25 -0.94 -0.59 -19.43
CA ASP A 25 -1.68 -0.43 -20.70
C ASP A 25 -2.80 -1.47 -20.83
N ILE A 26 -2.68 -2.61 -20.15
CA ILE A 26 -3.68 -3.69 -20.19
C ILE A 26 -4.58 -3.72 -18.95
N SER A 27 -4.19 -3.04 -17.89
CA SER A 27 -4.99 -2.98 -16.67
C SER A 27 -6.17 -2.01 -16.81
N PRO A 28 -7.39 -2.39 -16.40
CA PRO A 28 -8.54 -1.50 -16.38
C PRO A 28 -8.53 -0.50 -15.22
N PHE A 29 -7.57 -0.60 -14.31
CA PHE A 29 -7.38 0.27 -13.15
C PHE A 29 -5.90 0.67 -13.03
N PRO A 30 -5.58 1.74 -12.26
CA PRO A 30 -4.20 2.16 -12.05
C PRO A 30 -3.32 1.08 -11.42
N ILE A 31 -2.12 0.91 -11.97
CA ILE A 31 -1.09 0.01 -11.46
C ILE A 31 0.07 0.84 -10.93
N GLY A 32 0.34 0.70 -9.64
CA GLY A 32 1.37 1.44 -8.93
C GLY A 32 2.50 0.57 -8.38
N THR A 33 3.57 1.24 -7.97
CA THR A 33 4.62 0.61 -7.18
C THR A 33 5.24 1.57 -6.18
N SER A 34 5.70 1.02 -5.04
CA SER A 34 6.48 1.80 -4.10
C SER A 34 7.95 1.81 -4.50
N VAL A 35 8.61 2.95 -4.25
CA VAL A 35 10.05 3.13 -4.49
C VAL A 35 10.72 3.85 -3.32
N ARG A 36 12.02 3.60 -3.13
CA ARG A 36 12.89 4.42 -2.30
C ARG A 36 13.69 5.32 -3.23
N ILE A 37 13.27 6.57 -3.35
CA ILE A 37 13.65 7.44 -4.47
C ILE A 37 15.15 7.54 -4.73
N LYS A 38 15.98 7.70 -3.70
CA LYS A 38 17.44 7.84 -3.88
C LYS A 38 18.12 6.58 -4.42
N ALA A 39 17.69 5.40 -3.99
CA ALA A 39 18.23 4.13 -4.47
C ALA A 39 17.69 3.82 -5.87
N PHE A 40 16.41 4.03 -6.07
CA PHE A 40 15.70 3.81 -7.32
C PHE A 40 16.30 4.61 -8.49
N LEU A 41 16.52 5.92 -8.33
CA LEU A 41 17.03 6.77 -9.40
C LEU A 41 18.47 6.43 -9.83
N LYS A 42 19.23 5.68 -9.02
CA LYS A 42 20.58 5.21 -9.37
C LYS A 42 20.58 4.00 -10.30
N ASP A 43 19.49 3.26 -10.35
CA ASP A 43 19.35 2.06 -11.18
C ASP A 43 18.50 2.38 -12.42
N LYS A 44 19.17 2.67 -13.53
CA LYS A 44 18.50 3.01 -14.80
C LYS A 44 17.61 1.89 -15.32
N GLN A 45 17.92 0.64 -15.02
CA GLN A 45 17.10 -0.51 -15.44
C GLN A 45 15.78 -0.50 -14.68
N LEU A 46 15.80 -0.32 -13.35
CA LEU A 46 14.61 -0.21 -12.53
C LEU A 46 13.75 0.99 -12.92
N VAL A 47 14.38 2.14 -13.19
CA VAL A 47 13.67 3.35 -13.66
C VAL A 47 12.94 3.06 -14.97
N ASN A 48 13.57 2.39 -15.93
CA ASN A 48 12.95 2.05 -17.21
C ASN A 48 11.80 1.05 -17.05
N LEU A 49 11.95 0.03 -16.21
CA LEU A 49 10.89 -0.93 -15.90
C LEU A 49 9.69 -0.24 -15.23
N GLN A 50 9.95 0.62 -14.26
CA GLN A 50 8.91 1.37 -13.56
C GLN A 50 8.10 2.24 -14.54
N LYS A 51 8.77 3.03 -15.38
CA LYS A 51 8.10 3.86 -16.39
C LYS A 51 7.28 3.06 -17.40
N ARG A 52 7.77 1.88 -17.74
CA ARG A 52 7.14 1.00 -18.72
C ARG A 52 5.87 0.36 -18.18
N HIS A 53 5.88 -0.10 -16.92
CA HIS A 53 4.81 -0.95 -16.40
C HIS A 53 3.85 -0.25 -15.45
N PHE A 54 4.20 0.91 -14.89
CA PHE A 54 3.41 1.55 -13.84
C PHE A 54 2.97 2.97 -14.22
N ASN A 55 1.76 3.33 -13.83
CA ASN A 55 1.18 4.67 -14.00
C ASN A 55 0.86 5.35 -12.66
N SER A 56 1.24 4.72 -11.53
CA SER A 56 1.13 5.27 -10.20
C SER A 56 2.40 4.99 -9.41
N ILE A 57 2.76 5.87 -8.49
CA ILE A 57 3.96 5.74 -7.66
C ILE A 57 3.67 6.15 -6.21
N THR A 58 4.28 5.40 -5.28
CA THR A 58 4.21 5.65 -3.84
C THR A 58 5.63 5.71 -3.28
N SER A 59 5.87 6.55 -2.28
CA SER A 59 7.14 6.51 -1.56
C SER A 59 7.12 5.43 -0.48
N GLY A 60 8.07 4.52 -0.50
CA GLY A 60 8.18 3.49 0.54
C GLY A 60 8.51 4.05 1.92
N ASN A 61 9.30 5.12 2.00
CA ASN A 61 9.72 5.70 3.28
C ASN A 61 9.81 7.22 3.32
N ASP A 62 10.13 7.86 2.19
CA ASP A 62 10.53 9.27 2.18
C ASP A 62 9.40 10.22 2.58
N MET A 63 8.14 9.77 2.53
CA MET A 63 6.93 10.50 2.93
C MET A 63 6.48 10.22 4.37
N LYS A 64 7.19 9.39 5.12
CA LYS A 64 6.84 9.06 6.51
C LYS A 64 7.31 10.14 7.48
N MET A 65 6.56 10.36 8.55
CA MET A 65 6.75 11.46 9.49
C MET A 65 8.19 11.58 10.01
N TYR A 66 8.86 10.47 10.33
CA TYR A 66 10.24 10.47 10.83
C TYR A 66 11.28 10.95 9.78
N GLU A 67 10.96 10.88 8.49
CA GLU A 67 11.81 11.42 7.43
C GLU A 67 11.56 12.91 7.19
N ILE A 68 10.33 13.37 7.42
CA ILE A 68 9.90 14.75 7.15
C ILE A 68 10.28 15.69 8.29
N ILE A 69 10.05 15.26 9.53
CA ILE A 69 10.27 16.08 10.74
C ILE A 69 11.25 15.39 11.71
N LYS A 70 12.43 15.06 11.23
CA LYS A 70 13.50 14.39 12.00
C LYS A 70 13.83 15.11 13.29
N THR A 71 13.81 16.45 13.24
CA THR A 71 14.09 17.33 14.36
C THR A 71 12.96 18.34 14.52
N GLU A 72 12.72 18.75 15.76
CA GLU A 72 11.68 19.73 16.09
C GLU A 72 11.88 21.05 15.32
N GLY A 73 10.81 21.58 14.76
CA GLY A 73 10.80 22.86 14.03
C GLY A 73 11.36 22.81 12.60
N ASN A 74 11.82 21.65 12.11
CA ASN A 74 12.39 21.55 10.77
C ASN A 74 11.66 20.52 9.91
N TYR A 75 11.34 20.90 8.68
CA TYR A 75 10.79 20.03 7.65
C TYR A 75 11.85 19.73 6.58
N TYR A 76 11.97 18.47 6.20
CA TYR A 76 12.95 17.97 5.24
C TYR A 76 12.23 17.47 3.97
N TRP A 77 12.09 18.34 2.98
CA TRP A 77 11.28 18.09 1.79
C TRP A 77 12.04 17.50 0.59
N ASP A 78 13.37 17.60 0.56
CA ASP A 78 14.17 17.30 -0.63
C ASP A 78 13.88 15.93 -1.28
N ARG A 79 13.66 14.90 -0.44
CA ARG A 79 13.38 13.55 -0.97
C ARG A 79 11.97 13.45 -1.52
N ILE A 80 11.02 14.10 -0.87
CA ILE A 80 9.63 14.12 -1.32
C ILE A 80 9.54 14.95 -2.60
N ASP A 81 10.13 16.14 -2.64
CA ASP A 81 10.17 16.96 -3.84
C ASP A 81 10.79 16.19 -5.01
N THR A 82 11.79 15.34 -4.76
CA THR A 82 12.41 14.50 -5.79
C THR A 82 11.41 13.47 -6.36
N ILE A 83 10.66 12.76 -5.52
CA ILE A 83 9.69 11.75 -6.02
C ILE A 83 8.47 12.40 -6.66
N ILE A 84 8.02 13.52 -6.12
CA ILE A 84 6.93 14.34 -6.69
C ILE A 84 7.30 14.83 -8.10
N ASN A 85 8.50 15.40 -8.26
CA ASN A 85 8.98 15.82 -9.56
C ASN A 85 9.10 14.65 -10.54
N TYR A 86 9.62 13.52 -10.08
CA TYR A 86 9.68 12.30 -10.89
C TYR A 86 8.28 11.85 -11.35
N ALA A 87 7.29 11.80 -10.47
CA ALA A 87 5.92 11.43 -10.81
C ALA A 87 5.32 12.37 -11.86
N ARG A 88 5.44 13.69 -11.63
CA ARG A 88 4.98 14.73 -12.54
C ARG A 88 5.64 14.63 -13.93
N ASP A 89 6.98 14.52 -13.97
CA ASP A 89 7.74 14.49 -15.22
C ASP A 89 7.47 13.21 -16.05
N ASN A 90 6.87 12.19 -15.44
CA ASN A 90 6.49 10.94 -16.10
C ASN A 90 4.97 10.71 -16.19
N ASN A 91 4.15 11.75 -15.93
CA ASN A 91 2.68 11.66 -15.95
C ASN A 91 2.13 10.48 -15.10
N GLN A 92 2.70 10.29 -13.92
CA GLN A 92 2.27 9.24 -12.99
C GLN A 92 1.46 9.84 -11.86
N ARG A 93 0.42 9.12 -11.45
CA ARG A 93 -0.33 9.44 -10.25
C ARG A 93 0.57 9.29 -9.03
N MET A 94 0.60 10.30 -8.16
CA MET A 94 1.31 10.24 -6.89
C MET A 94 0.36 9.90 -5.76
N PHE A 95 0.70 8.89 -4.96
CA PHE A 95 -0.04 8.51 -3.76
C PHE A 95 0.77 8.82 -2.49
N GLY A 96 0.14 9.48 -1.52
CA GLY A 96 0.76 9.95 -0.28
C GLY A 96 0.71 8.90 0.83
N HIS A 97 1.82 8.25 1.12
CA HIS A 97 1.93 7.26 2.20
C HIS A 97 3.01 7.69 3.20
N ASN A 98 2.66 8.09 4.39
CA ASN A 98 1.37 8.33 5.01
C ASN A 98 1.41 9.62 5.86
N LEU A 99 0.25 10.14 6.29
CA LEU A 99 0.22 11.29 7.19
C LEU A 99 0.50 10.85 8.63
N ILE A 100 -0.31 9.97 9.19
CA ILE A 100 -0.20 9.51 10.58
C ILE A 100 -0.01 7.99 10.64
N TRP A 101 1.08 7.59 11.25
CA TRP A 101 1.37 6.20 11.56
C TRP A 101 2.15 6.11 12.89
N HIS A 102 1.68 5.27 13.79
CA HIS A 102 2.27 5.12 15.13
C HIS A 102 3.77 4.81 15.07
N PHE A 103 4.18 3.95 14.13
CA PHE A 103 5.57 3.54 13.99
C PHE A 103 6.48 4.65 13.45
N SER A 104 5.95 5.53 12.60
CA SER A 104 6.72 6.63 12.00
C SER A 104 6.81 7.89 12.87
N THR A 105 6.14 7.93 14.00
CA THR A 105 6.15 9.10 14.89
C THR A 105 7.53 9.29 15.54
N PRO A 106 8.22 10.44 15.33
CA PRO A 106 9.55 10.67 15.91
C PRO A 106 9.55 10.68 17.44
N ASN A 107 10.67 10.29 18.03
CA ASN A 107 10.82 10.26 19.49
C ASN A 107 10.64 11.63 20.17
N TRP A 108 11.04 12.72 19.49
CA TRP A 108 10.85 14.06 20.04
C TRP A 108 9.35 14.42 20.14
N VAL A 109 8.52 14.02 19.16
CA VAL A 109 7.06 14.17 19.20
C VAL A 109 6.49 13.42 20.40
N ARG A 110 6.85 12.12 20.54
CA ARG A 110 6.39 11.28 21.67
C ARG A 110 6.74 11.86 23.03
N LYS A 111 7.98 12.36 23.19
CA LYS A 111 8.44 12.98 24.43
C LYS A 111 7.72 14.27 24.74
N LYS A 112 7.52 15.12 23.72
CA LYS A 112 6.84 16.41 23.89
C LYS A 112 5.36 16.21 24.18
N ALA A 113 4.69 15.30 23.47
CA ALA A 113 3.28 14.99 23.68
C ALA A 113 2.99 14.46 25.10
N ARG A 114 3.86 13.59 25.68
CA ARG A 114 3.69 13.15 27.07
C ARG A 114 3.92 14.25 28.10
N LYS A 115 4.77 15.24 27.78
CA LYS A 115 5.02 16.40 28.64
C LYS A 115 3.90 17.42 28.56
N ASP A 116 3.33 17.62 27.39
CA ASP A 116 2.24 18.56 27.11
C ASP A 116 1.20 17.87 26.20
N PRO A 117 0.23 17.13 26.78
CA PRO A 117 -0.81 16.45 26.01
C PRO A 117 -1.64 17.39 25.13
N ALA A 118 -1.93 18.61 25.57
CA ALA A 118 -2.71 19.58 24.84
C ALA A 118 -2.00 20.07 23.54
N TRP A 119 -0.67 19.99 23.53
CA TRP A 119 0.12 20.33 22.34
C TRP A 119 -0.12 19.37 21.18
N LEU A 120 -0.38 18.06 21.46
CA LEU A 120 -0.44 17.04 20.41
C LEU A 120 -1.54 17.28 19.38
N ASP A 121 -2.70 17.76 19.80
CA ASP A 121 -3.80 18.07 18.86
C ASP A 121 -3.45 19.26 17.96
N LYS A 122 -2.87 20.32 18.52
CA LYS A 122 -2.38 21.47 17.73
C LYS A 122 -1.31 21.05 16.74
N PHE A 123 -0.38 20.21 17.19
CA PHE A 123 0.66 19.66 16.34
C PHE A 123 0.11 18.78 15.22
N LEU A 124 -0.89 17.93 15.50
CA LEU A 124 -1.55 17.10 14.49
C LEU A 124 -2.14 17.99 13.38
N LYS A 125 -2.88 19.02 13.76
CA LYS A 125 -3.47 19.96 12.80
C LYS A 125 -2.40 20.68 11.98
N GLU A 126 -1.39 21.24 12.64
CA GLU A 126 -0.30 21.97 11.98
C GLU A 126 0.48 21.08 11.01
N TYR A 127 0.84 19.87 11.43
CA TYR A 127 1.58 18.92 10.61
C TYR A 127 0.81 18.54 9.36
N ILE A 128 -0.46 18.12 9.50
CA ILE A 128 -1.31 17.72 8.37
C ILE A 128 -1.53 18.92 7.45
N THR A 129 -1.87 20.10 7.99
CA THR A 129 -2.08 21.31 7.20
C THR A 129 -0.84 21.68 6.39
N THR A 130 0.33 21.69 7.02
CA THR A 130 1.60 22.03 6.35
C THR A 130 1.93 21.03 5.25
N TYR A 131 1.77 19.74 5.54
CA TYR A 131 2.15 18.68 4.63
C TYR A 131 1.20 18.59 3.43
N VAL A 132 -0.09 18.53 3.68
CA VAL A 132 -1.10 18.40 2.60
C VAL A 132 -1.11 19.66 1.73
N SER A 133 -1.04 20.87 2.33
CA SER A 133 -1.01 22.13 1.55
C SER A 133 0.17 22.20 0.58
N ARG A 134 1.34 21.63 0.97
CA ARG A 134 2.52 21.64 0.11
C ARG A 134 2.34 20.86 -1.17
N TYR A 135 1.60 19.75 -1.11
CA TYR A 135 1.46 18.80 -2.20
C TYR A 135 0.01 18.66 -2.72
N LYS A 136 -0.87 19.53 -2.27
CA LYS A 136 -2.18 19.72 -2.85
C LYS A 136 -2.04 19.88 -4.38
N ASP A 137 -2.99 19.40 -5.13
CA ASP A 137 -3.01 19.41 -6.61
C ASP A 137 -2.00 18.43 -7.28
N ILE A 138 -1.17 17.72 -6.50
CA ILE A 138 -0.18 16.76 -7.04
C ILE A 138 -0.42 15.36 -6.49
N VAL A 139 -0.69 15.26 -5.19
CA VAL A 139 -0.98 13.98 -4.54
C VAL A 139 -2.47 13.70 -4.66
N ASP A 140 -2.81 12.64 -5.38
CA ASP A 140 -4.19 12.25 -5.73
C ASP A 140 -4.98 11.74 -4.52
N GLY A 141 -4.29 11.04 -3.61
CA GLY A 141 -4.90 10.50 -2.40
C GLY A 141 -3.86 10.23 -1.31
N TRP A 142 -4.34 10.12 -0.07
CA TRP A 142 -3.50 9.98 1.11
C TRP A 142 -3.94 8.81 1.99
N ASP A 143 -2.99 8.02 2.46
CA ASP A 143 -3.16 7.25 3.69
C ASP A 143 -3.14 8.23 4.87
N VAL A 144 -4.33 8.67 5.31
CA VAL A 144 -4.46 9.68 6.37
C VAL A 144 -4.05 9.09 7.71
N VAL A 145 -4.55 7.90 8.01
CA VAL A 145 -4.15 7.12 9.18
C VAL A 145 -3.82 5.71 8.75
N ASN A 146 -2.63 5.27 9.14
CA ASN A 146 -2.11 3.95 8.88
C ASN A 146 -2.02 3.15 10.18
N GLU A 147 -2.59 1.92 10.19
CA GLU A 147 -2.45 0.92 11.25
C GLU A 147 -2.90 1.39 12.64
N ALA A 148 -4.12 1.91 12.75
CA ALA A 148 -4.70 2.31 14.04
C ALA A 148 -5.16 1.14 14.89
N PHE A 149 -5.33 -0.05 14.30
CA PHE A 149 -5.71 -1.28 15.01
C PHE A 149 -4.50 -2.17 15.24
N GLU A 150 -4.62 -3.07 16.24
CA GLU A 150 -3.62 -4.12 16.49
C GLU A 150 -3.47 -5.05 15.29
N ALA A 151 -2.38 -5.82 15.25
CA ALA A 151 -2.10 -6.74 14.15
C ALA A 151 -3.22 -7.77 13.91
N SER A 152 -3.97 -8.11 14.94
CA SER A 152 -5.09 -9.05 14.87
C SER A 152 -6.17 -8.70 15.90
N GLY A 153 -7.38 -9.24 15.70
CA GLY A 153 -8.46 -9.16 16.66
C GLY A 153 -9.29 -7.87 16.68
N GLY A 154 -8.83 -6.80 16.04
CA GLY A 154 -9.61 -5.57 15.83
C GLY A 154 -9.66 -4.57 17.00
N GLU A 155 -8.82 -4.74 18.03
CA GLU A 155 -8.63 -3.73 19.07
C GLU A 155 -7.82 -2.53 18.53
N TYR A 156 -8.13 -1.32 19.00
CA TYR A 156 -7.29 -0.16 18.72
C TYR A 156 -5.91 -0.30 19.35
N ARG A 157 -4.88 0.18 18.67
CA ARG A 157 -3.49 0.21 19.13
C ARG A 157 -3.29 1.26 20.22
N LYS A 158 -3.53 0.83 21.46
CA LYS A 158 -3.58 1.72 22.64
C LYS A 158 -2.21 2.27 23.05
N GLU A 159 -1.10 1.60 22.70
CA GLU A 159 0.26 2.06 22.96
C GLU A 159 0.76 3.10 21.92
N SER A 160 -0.01 3.39 20.90
CA SER A 160 0.24 4.53 20.03
C SER A 160 0.14 5.83 20.82
N ILE A 161 1.15 6.71 20.71
CA ILE A 161 1.12 8.03 21.38
C ILE A 161 -0.15 8.84 21.01
N TRP A 162 -0.64 8.64 19.80
CA TRP A 162 -1.87 9.28 19.29
C TRP A 162 -3.08 8.78 20.08
N TYR A 163 -3.20 7.48 20.27
CA TYR A 163 -4.30 6.89 21.04
C TYR A 163 -4.13 7.13 22.56
N GLU A 164 -2.90 7.00 23.08
CA GLU A 164 -2.58 7.24 24.50
C GLU A 164 -3.10 8.59 25.00
N ILE A 165 -2.99 9.64 24.15
CA ILE A 165 -3.32 11.02 24.54
C ILE A 165 -4.71 11.42 24.04
N MET A 166 -5.10 11.04 22.84
CA MET A 166 -6.30 11.55 22.18
C MET A 166 -7.42 10.53 22.04
N GLY A 167 -7.19 9.26 22.49
CA GLY A 167 -8.15 8.19 22.23
C GLY A 167 -8.30 7.94 20.73
N LYS A 168 -9.40 7.30 20.32
CA LYS A 168 -9.70 7.06 18.91
C LYS A 168 -10.02 8.32 18.09
N GLU A 169 -10.29 9.42 18.76
CA GLU A 169 -10.67 10.70 18.15
C GLU A 169 -9.56 11.29 17.26
N TYR A 170 -8.29 10.91 17.48
CA TYR A 170 -7.21 11.36 16.61
C TYR A 170 -7.41 10.97 15.14
N ILE A 171 -8.07 9.81 14.90
CA ILE A 171 -8.32 9.32 13.55
C ILE A 171 -9.28 10.28 12.83
N GLU A 172 -10.45 10.54 13.43
CA GLU A 172 -11.40 11.49 12.86
C GLU A 172 -10.79 12.88 12.63
N LYS A 173 -10.05 13.39 13.62
CA LYS A 173 -9.39 14.70 13.52
C LYS A 173 -8.41 14.74 12.35
N ALA A 174 -7.63 13.69 12.14
CA ALA A 174 -6.70 13.61 11.03
C ALA A 174 -7.41 13.70 9.67
N PHE A 175 -8.53 12.97 9.50
CA PHE A 175 -9.34 13.03 8.29
C PHE A 175 -9.94 14.43 8.07
N ARG A 176 -10.50 15.05 9.10
CA ARG A 176 -11.07 16.39 8.99
C ARG A 176 -10.00 17.44 8.66
N TYR A 177 -8.83 17.37 9.28
CA TYR A 177 -7.74 18.32 9.00
C TYR A 177 -7.19 18.13 7.58
N ALA A 178 -7.08 16.92 7.07
CA ALA A 178 -6.66 16.68 5.69
C ALA A 178 -7.68 17.24 4.69
N HIS A 179 -8.97 16.97 4.89
CA HIS A 179 -10.05 17.45 4.03
C HIS A 179 -10.23 18.97 4.09
N GLU A 180 -10.02 19.60 5.25
CA GLU A 180 -10.08 21.07 5.41
C GLU A 180 -9.08 21.77 4.48
N VAL A 181 -7.95 21.11 4.22
CA VAL A 181 -6.86 21.63 3.37
C VAL A 181 -7.08 21.27 1.89
N ASP A 182 -7.44 20.02 1.64
CA ASP A 182 -7.62 19.48 0.30
C ASP A 182 -8.92 18.67 0.22
N PRO A 183 -10.05 19.35 -0.09
CA PRO A 183 -11.35 18.69 -0.19
C PRO A 183 -11.47 17.69 -1.34
N ASP A 184 -10.61 17.80 -2.35
CA ASP A 184 -10.64 16.98 -3.55
C ASP A 184 -9.79 15.72 -3.42
N ALA A 185 -8.85 15.67 -2.46
CA ALA A 185 -8.00 14.51 -2.23
C ALA A 185 -8.82 13.30 -1.74
N ILE A 186 -8.45 12.11 -2.23
CA ILE A 186 -9.06 10.86 -1.79
C ILE A 186 -8.38 10.40 -0.50
N LEU A 187 -9.16 10.32 0.59
CA LEU A 187 -8.66 10.08 1.94
C LEU A 187 -8.90 8.63 2.38
N PHE A 188 -7.81 7.88 2.57
CA PHE A 188 -7.82 6.47 2.95
C PHE A 188 -7.51 6.24 4.43
N TYR A 189 -8.19 5.26 5.01
CA TYR A 189 -7.68 4.49 6.13
C TYR A 189 -6.95 3.27 5.59
N ASN A 190 -5.70 3.02 5.98
CA ASN A 190 -4.88 1.93 5.47
C ASN A 190 -4.46 0.98 6.60
N ASP A 191 -4.58 -0.33 6.38
CA ASP A 191 -4.15 -1.33 7.37
C ASP A 191 -3.77 -2.66 6.73
N PHE A 192 -2.97 -3.46 7.46
CA PHE A 192 -2.60 -4.82 7.09
C PHE A 192 -3.48 -5.84 7.81
N ASN A 193 -3.47 -7.07 7.33
CA ASN A 193 -4.24 -8.21 7.85
C ASN A 193 -5.76 -8.08 7.73
N ILE A 194 -6.31 -6.95 7.32
CA ILE A 194 -7.76 -6.83 7.07
C ILE A 194 -8.22 -7.68 5.88
N GLU A 195 -7.30 -8.12 5.03
CA GLU A 195 -7.52 -9.05 3.94
C GLU A 195 -7.72 -10.50 4.39
N ARG A 196 -7.41 -10.83 5.66
CA ARG A 196 -7.46 -12.20 6.19
C ARG A 196 -8.02 -12.33 7.61
N ASP A 197 -8.02 -11.27 8.40
CA ASP A 197 -8.56 -11.24 9.76
C ASP A 197 -9.94 -10.56 9.75
N THR A 198 -10.99 -11.38 9.80
CA THR A 198 -12.39 -10.91 9.76
C THR A 198 -12.74 -10.04 10.97
N LEU A 199 -12.18 -10.30 12.15
CA LEU A 199 -12.46 -9.47 13.34
C LEU A 199 -11.87 -8.08 13.15
N LYS A 200 -10.63 -8.00 12.70
CA LYS A 200 -9.98 -6.72 12.40
C LYS A 200 -10.72 -5.96 11.29
N LEU A 201 -11.08 -6.64 10.20
CA LEU A 201 -11.87 -6.03 9.14
C LEU A 201 -13.20 -5.48 9.67
N ASN A 202 -13.94 -6.24 10.48
CA ASN A 202 -15.21 -5.77 11.04
C ASN A 202 -15.04 -4.49 11.86
N SER A 203 -13.99 -4.39 12.68
CA SER A 203 -13.70 -3.18 13.47
C SER A 203 -13.39 -1.97 12.55
N VAL A 204 -12.66 -2.18 11.46
CA VAL A 204 -12.43 -1.13 10.44
C VAL A 204 -13.75 -0.72 9.78
N LEU A 205 -14.60 -1.67 9.40
CA LEU A 205 -15.91 -1.40 8.77
C LEU A 205 -16.88 -0.70 9.73
N GLU A 206 -16.86 -1.02 11.01
CA GLU A 206 -17.62 -0.33 12.05
C GLU A 206 -17.16 1.14 12.20
N MET A 207 -15.85 1.38 12.24
CA MET A 207 -15.29 2.74 12.23
C MET A 207 -15.73 3.50 10.98
N VAL A 208 -15.64 2.90 9.79
CA VAL A 208 -16.06 3.51 8.51
C VAL A 208 -17.54 3.84 8.54
N SER A 209 -18.39 2.92 9.04
CA SER A 209 -19.83 3.14 9.16
C SER A 209 -20.15 4.31 10.10
N ASP A 210 -19.48 4.39 11.26
CA ASP A 210 -19.63 5.51 12.18
C ASP A 210 -19.17 6.83 11.55
N PHE A 211 -18.05 6.83 10.86
CA PHE A 211 -17.52 8.01 10.15
C PHE A 211 -18.51 8.51 9.09
N LYS A 212 -19.04 7.63 8.26
CA LYS A 212 -20.06 8.00 7.27
C LYS A 212 -21.30 8.62 7.91
N LYS A 213 -21.81 8.04 9.01
CA LYS A 213 -22.97 8.58 9.73
C LYS A 213 -22.73 9.97 10.31
N ARG A 214 -21.49 10.26 10.75
CA ARG A 214 -21.11 11.53 11.35
C ARG A 214 -20.51 12.54 10.36
N GLY A 215 -20.51 12.21 9.06
CA GLY A 215 -19.96 13.08 8.03
C GLY A 215 -18.45 13.33 8.18
N VAL A 216 -17.70 12.32 8.64
CA VAL A 216 -16.23 12.35 8.60
C VAL A 216 -15.79 12.05 7.17
N PRO A 217 -14.89 12.84 6.57
CA PRO A 217 -14.56 12.76 5.15
C PRO A 217 -13.62 11.60 4.82
N ILE A 218 -14.06 10.35 5.04
CA ILE A 218 -13.37 9.17 4.60
C ILE A 218 -13.82 8.78 3.20
N SER A 219 -12.87 8.61 2.28
CA SER A 219 -13.15 8.30 0.87
C SER A 219 -12.73 6.88 0.47
N GLY A 220 -11.86 6.23 1.22
CA GLY A 220 -11.32 4.93 0.83
C GLY A 220 -10.83 4.06 1.98
N ILE A 221 -10.68 2.77 1.67
CA ILE A 221 -10.06 1.76 2.52
C ILE A 221 -8.85 1.21 1.75
N GLY A 222 -7.66 1.31 2.35
CA GLY A 222 -6.43 0.70 1.88
C GLY A 222 -6.22 -0.68 2.53
N PHE A 223 -6.08 -1.69 1.69
CA PHE A 223 -5.62 -3.02 2.07
C PHE A 223 -4.13 -3.07 1.78
N GLN A 224 -3.28 -3.18 2.80
CA GLN A 224 -1.84 -3.30 2.54
C GLN A 224 -1.55 -4.54 1.69
N MET A 225 -2.31 -5.60 1.86
CA MET A 225 -2.23 -6.80 1.04
C MET A 225 -0.83 -7.46 1.09
N HIS A 226 -0.19 -7.42 2.26
CA HIS A 226 0.99 -8.22 2.55
C HIS A 226 0.56 -9.66 2.82
N ILE A 227 0.38 -10.44 1.78
CA ILE A 227 -0.20 -11.79 1.89
C ILE A 227 0.84 -12.88 1.73
N ARG A 228 0.55 -14.05 2.33
CA ARG A 228 1.34 -15.25 2.10
C ARG A 228 0.70 -16.13 1.03
N MET A 229 1.53 -16.96 0.42
CA MET A 229 1.08 -17.95 -0.57
C MET A 229 -0.05 -18.87 -0.05
N ASP A 230 -0.03 -19.19 1.25
CA ASP A 230 -0.97 -20.13 1.87
C ASP A 230 -2.34 -19.50 2.26
N ILE A 231 -2.54 -18.19 2.10
CA ILE A 231 -3.84 -17.56 2.37
C ILE A 231 -4.82 -17.91 1.24
N PRO A 232 -5.98 -18.54 1.57
CA PRO A 232 -6.94 -18.92 0.56
C PRO A 232 -7.54 -17.71 -0.19
N ASN A 233 -7.75 -17.84 -1.49
CA ASN A 233 -8.36 -16.79 -2.33
C ASN A 233 -9.77 -16.43 -1.86
N GLU A 234 -10.53 -17.41 -1.35
CA GLU A 234 -11.89 -17.22 -0.85
C GLU A 234 -11.93 -16.27 0.35
N VAL A 235 -10.89 -16.28 1.20
CA VAL A 235 -10.79 -15.38 2.34
C VAL A 235 -10.59 -13.95 1.85
N ILE A 236 -9.68 -13.74 0.91
CA ILE A 236 -9.42 -12.42 0.29
C ILE A 236 -10.66 -11.92 -0.45
N ALA A 237 -11.30 -12.79 -1.22
CA ALA A 237 -12.53 -12.46 -1.94
C ALA A 237 -13.66 -12.02 -0.99
N HIS A 238 -13.83 -12.71 0.14
CA HIS A 238 -14.81 -12.35 1.16
C HIS A 238 -14.55 -10.96 1.74
N THR A 239 -13.30 -10.65 2.10
CA THR A 239 -12.95 -9.36 2.69
C THR A 239 -13.09 -8.19 1.71
N LEU A 240 -12.69 -8.39 0.45
CA LEU A 240 -12.90 -7.40 -0.62
C LEU A 240 -14.39 -7.12 -0.86
N LYS A 241 -15.22 -8.16 -0.87
CA LYS A 241 -16.68 -8.00 -1.01
C LYS A 241 -17.27 -7.18 0.13
N LYS A 242 -16.89 -7.47 1.37
CA LYS A 242 -17.31 -6.72 2.55
C LYS A 242 -16.90 -5.24 2.50
N ALA A 243 -15.68 -4.97 2.08
CA ALA A 243 -15.22 -3.60 1.93
C ALA A 243 -15.95 -2.85 0.80
N ALA A 244 -16.22 -3.52 -0.32
CA ALA A 244 -16.96 -2.94 -1.45
C ALA A 244 -18.40 -2.54 -1.08
N GLU A 245 -19.05 -3.25 -0.13
CA GLU A 245 -20.38 -2.90 0.40
C GLU A 245 -20.42 -1.50 1.05
N THR A 246 -19.26 -0.93 1.43
CA THR A 246 -19.19 0.42 1.98
C THR A 246 -19.42 1.53 0.96
N GLY A 247 -19.25 1.26 -0.33
CA GLY A 247 -19.28 2.24 -1.42
C GLY A 247 -18.04 3.14 -1.49
N LEU A 248 -17.01 2.88 -0.68
CA LEU A 248 -15.76 3.65 -0.68
C LEU A 248 -14.79 3.13 -1.75
N GLN A 249 -13.80 3.95 -2.08
CA GLN A 249 -12.65 3.52 -2.89
C GLN A 249 -11.89 2.39 -2.19
N ILE A 250 -11.47 1.39 -2.93
CA ILE A 250 -10.64 0.28 -2.43
C ILE A 250 -9.28 0.35 -3.11
N HIS A 251 -8.23 0.42 -2.31
CA HIS A 251 -6.84 0.43 -2.76
C HIS A 251 -6.11 -0.81 -2.23
N LEU A 252 -5.57 -1.65 -3.11
CA LEU A 252 -4.58 -2.64 -2.70
C LEU A 252 -3.24 -1.91 -2.65
N SER A 253 -2.87 -1.42 -1.47
CA SER A 253 -1.93 -0.30 -1.32
C SER A 253 -0.47 -0.68 -1.24
N GLU A 254 -0.16 -1.91 -0.81
CA GLU A 254 1.21 -2.37 -0.51
C GLU A 254 1.39 -3.84 -0.90
N THR A 255 0.81 -4.24 -2.02
CA THR A 255 0.70 -5.65 -2.42
C THR A 255 2.06 -6.31 -2.57
N ASP A 256 2.28 -7.36 -1.81
CA ASP A 256 3.34 -8.34 -2.00
C ASP A 256 2.89 -9.75 -1.56
N ILE A 257 3.49 -10.80 -2.15
CA ILE A 257 3.11 -12.19 -1.89
C ILE A 257 4.33 -12.96 -1.43
N ILE A 258 4.37 -13.32 -0.15
CA ILE A 258 5.51 -13.89 0.54
C ILE A 258 5.38 -15.39 0.74
N PHE A 259 6.51 -16.07 0.79
CA PHE A 259 6.58 -17.52 0.98
C PHE A 259 6.84 -17.93 2.43
N ASN A 260 7.71 -17.18 3.11
CA ASN A 260 8.10 -17.52 4.47
C ASN A 260 7.15 -16.92 5.51
N ILE A 261 7.08 -17.54 6.68
CA ILE A 261 6.23 -17.05 7.77
C ILE A 261 7.02 -16.03 8.57
N HIS A 262 6.51 -14.83 8.71
CA HIS A 262 7.09 -13.80 9.55
C HIS A 262 6.14 -13.39 10.68
N ASP A 263 6.70 -12.79 11.72
CA ASP A 263 5.93 -12.17 12.81
C ASP A 263 5.61 -10.72 12.43
N ASP A 264 4.35 -10.46 12.17
CA ASP A 264 3.85 -9.20 11.60
C ASP A 264 4.26 -7.93 12.38
N ASN A 265 4.61 -8.04 13.66
CA ASN A 265 4.82 -6.89 14.54
C ASN A 265 6.22 -6.73 15.10
N LYS A 266 7.02 -7.81 15.14
CA LYS A 266 8.22 -7.84 15.97
C LYS A 266 9.50 -8.11 15.19
N GLY A 267 9.37 -8.40 13.90
CA GLY A 267 10.45 -9.01 13.14
C GLY A 267 10.70 -10.44 13.56
N GLY A 268 11.34 -11.24 12.72
CA GLY A 268 11.54 -12.66 12.90
C GLY A 268 10.50 -13.52 12.21
N GLY A 269 10.47 -14.81 12.48
CA GLY A 269 9.56 -15.75 11.85
C GLY A 269 10.19 -17.11 11.57
N VAL A 270 9.65 -17.85 10.59
CA VAL A 270 10.11 -19.17 10.22
C VAL A 270 10.52 -19.19 8.75
N GLU A 271 11.81 -19.26 8.47
CA GLU A 271 12.36 -19.41 7.12
C GLU A 271 12.23 -20.89 6.67
N ARG A 272 11.12 -21.20 5.99
CA ARG A 272 10.86 -22.52 5.43
C ARG A 272 11.57 -22.75 4.10
N TYR A 273 11.64 -21.70 3.30
CA TYR A 273 12.21 -21.73 1.96
C TYR A 273 13.49 -20.90 1.93
N LYS A 274 14.59 -21.50 1.47
CA LYS A 274 15.91 -20.84 1.36
C LYS A 274 16.22 -20.41 -0.06
N GLU A 275 15.51 -20.96 -1.02
CA GLU A 275 15.71 -20.73 -2.46
C GLU A 275 14.37 -20.59 -3.16
N LEU A 276 14.31 -19.78 -4.19
CA LEU A 276 13.14 -19.61 -5.05
C LEU A 276 13.22 -20.58 -6.22
N THR A 277 12.33 -21.56 -6.28
CA THR A 277 12.25 -22.53 -7.40
C THR A 277 11.38 -22.01 -8.54
N GLU A 278 11.50 -22.57 -9.74
CA GLU A 278 10.63 -22.23 -10.87
C GLU A 278 9.15 -22.56 -10.58
N GLU A 279 8.87 -23.66 -9.86
CA GLU A 279 7.52 -23.99 -9.43
C GLU A 279 6.93 -22.91 -8.50
N MET A 280 7.71 -22.41 -7.55
CA MET A 280 7.30 -21.32 -6.67
C MET A 280 7.00 -20.04 -7.45
N LYS A 281 7.83 -19.68 -8.43
CA LYS A 281 7.59 -18.52 -9.29
C LYS A 281 6.28 -18.62 -10.06
N LEU A 282 6.00 -19.79 -10.63
CA LEU A 282 4.75 -20.03 -11.36
C LEU A 282 3.53 -19.92 -10.43
N ALA A 283 3.60 -20.56 -9.25
CA ALA A 283 2.53 -20.49 -8.26
C ALA A 283 2.28 -19.06 -7.76
N GLN A 284 3.35 -18.28 -7.55
CA GLN A 284 3.24 -16.87 -7.16
C GLN A 284 2.62 -16.01 -8.28
N ALA A 285 3.04 -16.22 -9.53
CA ALA A 285 2.46 -15.53 -10.67
C ALA A 285 0.96 -15.83 -10.83
N GLU A 286 0.54 -17.08 -10.59
CA GLU A 286 -0.88 -17.45 -10.55
C GLU A 286 -1.63 -16.72 -9.41
N LYS A 287 -1.02 -16.65 -8.23
CA LYS A 287 -1.61 -15.95 -7.09
C LYS A 287 -1.80 -14.45 -7.36
N TYR A 288 -0.81 -13.80 -7.99
CA TYR A 288 -0.93 -12.40 -8.41
C TYR A 288 -2.03 -12.20 -9.46
N ARG A 289 -2.10 -13.11 -10.45
CA ARG A 289 -3.19 -13.11 -11.45
C ARG A 289 -4.55 -13.22 -10.78
N ASP A 290 -4.71 -14.18 -9.89
CA ASP A 290 -5.98 -14.43 -9.21
C ASP A 290 -6.38 -13.25 -8.33
N LEU A 291 -5.44 -12.62 -7.62
CA LEU A 291 -5.68 -11.41 -6.86
C LEU A 291 -6.18 -10.26 -7.74
N ALA A 292 -5.52 -10.03 -8.87
CA ALA A 292 -5.93 -8.97 -9.80
C ALA A 292 -7.31 -9.24 -10.41
N LEU A 293 -7.63 -10.50 -10.71
CA LEU A 293 -8.95 -10.90 -11.20
C LEU A 293 -10.02 -10.73 -10.13
N MET A 294 -9.79 -11.18 -8.89
CA MET A 294 -10.71 -10.98 -7.77
C MET A 294 -10.99 -9.49 -7.54
N TYR A 295 -9.95 -8.65 -7.53
CA TYR A 295 -10.11 -7.22 -7.38
C TYR A 295 -10.99 -6.63 -8.49
N ARG A 296 -10.72 -6.97 -9.75
CA ARG A 296 -11.47 -6.49 -10.91
C ARG A 296 -12.94 -6.92 -10.89
N GLU A 297 -13.23 -8.15 -10.45
CA GLU A 297 -14.57 -8.75 -10.53
C GLU A 297 -15.44 -8.45 -9.32
N ILE A 298 -14.84 -8.30 -8.13
CA ILE A 298 -15.57 -8.10 -6.87
C ILE A 298 -15.76 -6.63 -6.56
N VAL A 299 -14.73 -5.81 -6.77
CA VAL A 299 -14.79 -4.39 -6.47
C VAL A 299 -15.45 -3.64 -7.65
N PRO A 300 -16.55 -2.90 -7.44
CA PRO A 300 -17.17 -2.08 -8.48
C PRO A 300 -16.16 -1.14 -9.14
N LYS A 301 -16.28 -0.94 -10.44
CA LYS A 301 -15.31 -0.19 -11.24
C LYS A 301 -15.04 1.22 -10.68
N GLU A 302 -16.07 1.89 -10.23
CA GLU A 302 -16.01 3.22 -9.62
C GLU A 302 -15.33 3.26 -8.26
N GLN A 303 -15.15 2.10 -7.63
CA GLN A 303 -14.44 1.96 -6.36
C GLN A 303 -13.00 1.44 -6.53
N GLN A 304 -12.58 1.11 -7.76
CA GLN A 304 -11.25 0.56 -8.04
C GLN A 304 -10.21 1.68 -8.07
N TYR A 305 -9.64 2.04 -6.91
CA TYR A 305 -8.56 3.02 -6.85
C TYR A 305 -7.27 2.50 -7.50
N GLY A 306 -7.00 1.19 -7.42
CA GLY A 306 -5.89 0.52 -8.07
C GLY A 306 -5.15 -0.49 -7.21
N ILE A 307 -4.10 -1.08 -7.80
CA ILE A 307 -3.18 -1.99 -7.12
C ILE A 307 -1.78 -1.36 -7.13
N THR A 308 -1.19 -1.20 -5.95
CA THR A 308 0.19 -0.75 -5.75
C THR A 308 1.02 -1.88 -5.18
N PHE A 309 2.05 -2.29 -5.89
CA PHE A 309 3.00 -3.31 -5.43
C PHE A 309 4.02 -2.68 -4.47
N TRP A 310 4.33 -3.38 -3.35
CA TRP A 310 5.27 -2.86 -2.36
C TRP A 310 6.73 -3.12 -2.73
N GLY A 311 7.09 -2.68 -3.91
CA GLY A 311 8.31 -2.93 -4.64
C GLY A 311 8.06 -3.79 -5.87
N PHE A 312 9.06 -3.89 -6.74
CA PHE A 312 9.07 -4.73 -7.94
C PHE A 312 10.46 -5.33 -8.19
N ASN A 313 11.21 -5.51 -7.09
CA ASN A 313 12.56 -6.02 -7.12
C ASN A 313 12.93 -6.63 -5.77
N ASP A 314 13.13 -7.95 -5.74
CA ASP A 314 13.42 -8.72 -4.53
C ASP A 314 14.73 -8.35 -3.83
N ARG A 315 15.70 -7.72 -4.51
CA ARG A 315 16.94 -7.24 -3.88
C ARG A 315 16.68 -6.22 -2.79
N ASP A 316 15.61 -5.44 -2.93
CA ASP A 316 15.28 -4.30 -2.06
C ASP A 316 14.02 -4.50 -1.22
N THR A 317 13.50 -5.72 -1.14
CA THR A 317 12.30 -6.01 -0.35
C THR A 317 12.49 -5.62 1.12
N TRP A 318 11.41 -5.08 1.72
CA TRP A 318 11.37 -4.74 3.13
C TRP A 318 11.46 -5.96 4.04
N ILE A 319 10.99 -7.13 3.58
CA ILE A 319 10.99 -8.40 4.31
C ILE A 319 12.40 -8.75 4.80
N ARG A 320 13.39 -8.69 3.93
CA ARG A 320 14.79 -9.01 4.30
C ARG A 320 15.33 -8.09 5.39
N ARG A 321 14.91 -6.83 5.41
CA ARG A 321 15.42 -5.85 6.37
C ARG A 321 14.73 -5.91 7.70
N PHE A 322 13.40 -6.08 7.67
CA PHE A 322 12.59 -6.04 8.88
C PHE A 322 12.61 -7.38 9.62
N PHE A 323 12.48 -8.49 8.90
CA PHE A 323 12.42 -9.82 9.50
C PHE A 323 13.76 -10.54 9.52
N ASN A 324 14.81 -9.99 8.89
CA ASN A 324 16.12 -10.65 8.71
C ASN A 324 15.98 -12.05 8.08
N MET A 325 15.14 -12.17 7.07
CA MET A 325 14.71 -13.42 6.46
C MET A 325 14.74 -13.29 4.94
N ASN A 326 15.14 -14.36 4.24
CA ASN A 326 15.02 -14.38 2.79
C ASN A 326 13.55 -14.53 2.40
N ASP A 327 13.15 -13.78 1.39
CA ASP A 327 11.88 -13.95 0.69
C ASP A 327 11.95 -13.28 -0.70
N TRP A 328 10.99 -13.61 -1.55
CA TRP A 328 10.91 -13.12 -2.93
C TRP A 328 9.49 -12.63 -3.23
N PRO A 329 9.06 -11.55 -2.58
CA PRO A 329 7.65 -11.12 -2.62
C PRO A 329 7.28 -10.30 -3.85
N CYS A 330 8.23 -9.97 -4.70
CA CYS A 330 8.00 -9.07 -5.83
C CYS A 330 7.66 -9.83 -7.13
N LEU A 331 7.04 -9.12 -8.06
CA LEU A 331 6.71 -9.61 -9.40
C LEU A 331 7.95 -9.97 -10.23
#